data_f448774f2c6cfe11305dd956ced6d64c
#
_entry.id   f448774f2c6cfe11305dd956ced6d64c
#
_cell.length_a   1.000
_cell.length_b   1.000
_cell.length_c   1.000
_cell.angle_alpha   90.00
_cell.angle_beta   90.00
_cell.angle_gamma   90.00
#
_symmetry.space_group_name_H-M   'P 1'
#
loop_
_entity.id
_entity.type
_entity.pdbx_description
1 polymer ?
#
loop_
_entity_poly.entity_id
_entity_poly.type
_entity_poly.pdbx_seq_one_letter_code
_entity_poly.pdbx_strand_id
1 'polypeptide(L)'
;IIPFNGFLSLLTIEDQLMALQNIRKHLASDGKLLFDVFVPDPELLVQDGNILLHSRDLKDTITGSSTIVYEQSYADVFHQLIFAKILMEQISPAGESLRRLYLDYKLRYTHIWEMVHLLDRSGFEVLNIFGDFNEGPLSENSSLMIFEVTK
;
A
#
# COMPACT_ATOMS: atom_id res chain seq x y z
N ILE A 1 -3.67 13.56 -5.50
CA ILE A 1 -4.07 12.22 -5.05
C ILE A 1 -2.86 11.30 -5.11
N ILE A 2 -2.68 10.46 -4.08
CA ILE A 2 -1.66 9.39 -4.04
C ILE A 2 -2.40 8.06 -3.79
N PRO A 3 -2.74 7.30 -4.85
CA PRO A 3 -3.48 6.05 -4.70
C PRO A 3 -2.56 4.84 -4.48
N PHE A 4 -3.17 3.68 -4.19
CA PHE A 4 -2.54 2.36 -4.13
C PHE A 4 -1.40 2.25 -3.13
N ASN A 5 -1.59 2.76 -1.93
CA ASN A 5 -0.56 2.77 -0.89
C ASN A 5 0.75 3.46 -1.32
N GLY A 6 0.70 4.31 -2.35
CA GLY A 6 1.89 4.91 -2.97
C GLY A 6 2.77 5.68 -2.00
N PHE A 7 2.16 6.30 -0.98
CA PHE A 7 2.88 7.02 0.07
C PHE A 7 3.82 6.10 0.88
N LEU A 8 3.45 4.84 1.07
CA LEU A 8 4.23 3.86 1.83
C LEU A 8 5.52 3.42 1.14
N SER A 9 5.72 3.78 -0.14
CA SER A 9 6.99 3.58 -0.86
C SER A 9 8.11 4.50 -0.37
N LEU A 10 7.78 5.53 0.42
CA LEU A 10 8.74 6.38 1.11
C LEU A 10 9.16 5.68 2.41
N LEU A 11 10.36 5.11 2.41
CA LEU A 11 10.79 4.15 3.43
C LEU A 11 11.31 4.81 4.71
N THR A 12 11.58 6.12 4.70
CA THR A 12 12.06 6.86 5.87
C THR A 12 11.09 7.97 6.27
N ILE A 13 11.10 8.33 7.56
CA ILE A 13 10.29 9.46 8.05
C ILE A 13 10.73 10.76 7.39
N GLU A 14 12.03 10.93 7.14
CA GLU A 14 12.60 12.08 6.47
C GLU A 14 12.05 12.25 5.06
N ASP A 15 12.00 11.17 4.27
CA ASP A 15 11.45 11.19 2.91
C ASP A 15 9.94 11.49 2.92
N GLN A 16 9.21 10.91 3.88
CA GLN A 16 7.78 11.16 4.06
C GLN A 16 7.51 12.63 4.40
N LEU A 17 8.25 13.20 5.34
CA LEU A 17 8.14 14.62 5.70
C LEU A 17 8.50 15.53 4.53
N MET A 18 9.57 15.23 3.81
CA MET A 18 10.00 16.01 2.64
C MET A 18 8.95 15.96 1.53
N ALA A 19 8.37 14.80 1.26
CA ALA A 19 7.31 14.65 0.28
C ALA A 19 6.06 15.45 0.66
N LEU A 20 5.59 15.33 1.91
CA LEU A 20 4.44 16.09 2.41
C LEU A 20 4.67 17.60 2.34
N GLN A 21 5.85 18.08 2.76
CA GLN A 21 6.20 19.50 2.67
C GLN A 21 6.23 20.00 1.22
N ASN A 22 6.73 19.19 0.28
CA ASN A 22 6.72 19.53 -1.14
C ASN A 22 5.30 19.55 -1.70
N ILE A 23 4.45 18.57 -1.37
CA ILE A 23 3.04 18.56 -1.77
C ILE A 23 2.35 19.82 -1.24
N ARG A 24 2.54 20.14 0.05
CA ARG A 24 1.95 21.31 0.68
C ARG A 24 2.32 22.62 -0.02
N LYS A 25 3.55 22.77 -0.48
CA LYS A 25 4.00 23.96 -1.23
C LYS A 25 3.27 24.12 -2.55
N HIS A 26 2.94 23.01 -3.23
CA HIS A 26 2.31 23.05 -4.56
C HIS A 26 0.78 22.96 -4.50
N LEU A 27 0.22 22.62 -3.36
CA LEU A 27 -1.23 22.58 -3.17
C LEU A 27 -1.80 24.01 -3.24
N ALA A 28 -2.95 24.19 -3.89
CA ALA A 28 -3.67 25.45 -3.89
C ALA A 28 -4.12 25.81 -2.46
N SER A 29 -4.53 27.07 -2.21
CA SER A 29 -4.94 27.52 -0.87
C SER A 29 -6.17 26.77 -0.32
N ASP A 30 -7.05 26.35 -1.23
CA ASP A 30 -8.26 25.55 -0.96
C ASP A 30 -8.11 24.10 -1.40
N GLY A 31 -6.88 23.70 -1.80
CA GLY A 31 -6.58 22.37 -2.30
C GLY A 31 -6.58 21.32 -1.20
N LYS A 32 -6.93 20.10 -1.59
CA LYS A 32 -6.92 18.93 -0.70
C LYS A 32 -5.95 17.87 -1.23
N LEU A 33 -5.28 17.19 -0.33
CA LEU A 33 -4.54 15.97 -0.62
C LEU A 33 -5.38 14.77 -0.15
N LEU A 34 -5.58 13.82 -1.07
CA LEU A 34 -6.18 12.52 -0.77
C LEU A 34 -5.16 11.41 -1.03
N PHE A 35 -5.04 10.49 -0.09
CA PHE A 35 -4.22 9.30 -0.27
C PHE A 35 -4.73 8.15 0.59
N ASP A 36 -4.49 6.93 0.10
CA ASP A 36 -4.81 5.70 0.82
C ASP A 36 -3.55 4.99 1.30
N VAL A 37 -3.69 4.34 2.45
CA VAL A 37 -2.71 3.40 3.01
C VAL A 37 -3.47 2.25 3.66
N PHE A 38 -2.92 1.03 3.59
CA PHE A 38 -3.54 -0.12 4.25
C PHE A 38 -3.41 -0.02 5.77
N VAL A 39 -4.37 -0.60 6.48
CA VAL A 39 -4.26 -0.83 7.93
C VAL A 39 -3.32 -2.00 8.15
N PRO A 40 -2.24 -1.85 8.96
CA PRO A 40 -1.34 -2.96 9.23
C PRO A 40 -2.07 -4.14 9.89
N ASP A 41 -2.11 -5.27 9.18
CA ASP A 41 -2.70 -6.50 9.69
C ASP A 41 -1.70 -7.20 10.61
N PRO A 42 -2.05 -7.50 11.87
CA PRO A 42 -1.18 -8.24 12.78
C PRO A 42 -0.73 -9.61 12.24
N GLU A 43 -1.57 -10.31 11.47
CA GLU A 43 -1.22 -11.59 10.86
C GLU A 43 -0.12 -11.42 9.80
N LEU A 44 -0.20 -10.36 8.99
CA LEU A 44 0.83 -10.02 8.03
C LEU A 44 2.16 -9.67 8.71
N LEU A 45 2.10 -8.98 9.85
CA LEU A 45 3.30 -8.54 10.56
C LEU A 45 4.07 -9.68 11.23
N VAL A 46 3.42 -10.81 11.51
CA VAL A 46 4.05 -12.01 12.11
C VAL A 46 4.24 -13.15 11.12
N GLN A 47 3.92 -12.93 9.85
CA GLN A 47 4.01 -13.94 8.80
C GLN A 47 5.46 -14.41 8.59
N ASP A 48 5.62 -15.73 8.47
CA ASP A 48 6.91 -16.34 8.09
C ASP A 48 7.24 -16.01 6.62
N GLY A 49 8.30 -15.25 6.42
CA GLY A 49 8.79 -14.86 5.11
C GLY A 49 9.29 -16.01 4.22
N ASN A 50 9.24 -17.25 4.68
CA ASN A 50 9.58 -18.43 3.87
C ASN A 50 8.36 -19.05 3.16
N ILE A 51 7.15 -18.51 3.39
CA ILE A 51 5.91 -19.03 2.81
C ILE A 51 5.57 -18.24 1.54
N LEU A 52 5.42 -18.96 0.43
CA LEU A 52 4.91 -18.42 -0.83
C LEU A 52 3.40 -18.74 -0.89
N LEU A 53 2.57 -17.71 -0.77
CA LEU A 53 1.11 -17.84 -0.79
C LEU A 53 0.56 -17.62 -2.20
N HIS A 54 -0.40 -18.45 -2.61
CA HIS A 54 -1.20 -18.17 -3.79
C HIS A 54 -2.11 -16.97 -3.50
N SER A 55 -1.96 -15.90 -4.29
CA SER A 55 -2.74 -14.66 -4.12
C SER A 55 -3.98 -14.67 -5.01
N ARG A 56 -3.80 -14.86 -6.32
CA ARG A 56 -4.91 -14.84 -7.28
C ARG A 56 -4.53 -15.41 -8.64
N ASP A 57 -5.56 -15.75 -9.42
CA ASP A 57 -5.47 -16.08 -10.84
C ASP A 57 -6.07 -14.97 -11.70
N LEU A 58 -5.35 -14.54 -12.70
CA LEU A 58 -5.82 -13.60 -13.71
C LEU A 58 -5.97 -14.34 -15.05
N LYS A 59 -7.18 -14.36 -15.62
CA LYS A 59 -7.45 -14.97 -16.92
C LYS A 59 -7.44 -13.92 -18.02
N ASP A 60 -6.68 -14.18 -19.06
CA ASP A 60 -6.76 -13.42 -20.30
C ASP A 60 -7.85 -14.06 -21.18
N THR A 61 -8.95 -13.34 -21.35
CA THR A 61 -10.11 -13.81 -22.13
C THR A 61 -9.85 -13.83 -23.64
N ILE A 62 -8.78 -13.18 -24.12
CA ILE A 62 -8.44 -13.12 -25.55
C ILE A 62 -7.55 -14.31 -25.91
N THR A 63 -6.51 -14.57 -25.13
CA THR A 63 -5.55 -15.64 -25.43
C THR A 63 -5.89 -16.97 -24.76
N GLY A 64 -6.79 -16.95 -23.77
CA GLY A 64 -7.12 -18.11 -22.93
C GLY A 64 -6.02 -18.49 -21.95
N SER A 65 -4.92 -17.73 -21.87
CA SER A 65 -3.84 -17.97 -20.90
C SER A 65 -4.25 -17.46 -19.50
N SER A 66 -3.61 -18.02 -18.48
CA SER A 66 -3.80 -17.58 -17.09
C SER A 66 -2.48 -17.05 -16.54
N THR A 67 -2.57 -16.05 -15.66
CA THR A 67 -1.42 -15.61 -14.86
C THR A 67 -1.71 -15.95 -13.41
N ILE A 68 -0.90 -16.82 -12.83
CA ILE A 68 -0.94 -17.17 -11.40
C ILE A 68 -0.05 -16.19 -10.66
N VAL A 69 -0.57 -15.57 -9.61
CA VAL A 69 0.15 -14.62 -8.78
C VAL A 69 0.37 -15.24 -7.41
N TYR A 70 1.63 -15.30 -7.01
CA TYR A 70 2.04 -15.71 -5.67
C TYR A 70 2.69 -14.53 -4.97
N GLU A 71 2.51 -14.46 -3.67
CA GLU A 71 3.10 -13.44 -2.80
C GLU A 71 3.84 -14.09 -1.65
N GLN A 72 4.99 -13.52 -1.33
CA GLN A 72 5.80 -13.85 -0.17
C GLN A 72 6.16 -12.55 0.51
N SER A 73 5.90 -12.42 1.81
CA SER A 73 6.23 -11.21 2.53
C SER A 73 6.69 -11.50 3.94
N TYR A 74 7.46 -10.60 4.51
CA TYR A 74 7.81 -10.56 5.91
C TYR A 74 7.96 -9.12 6.38
N ALA A 75 7.80 -8.87 7.67
CA ALA A 75 7.91 -7.57 8.27
C ALA A 75 9.16 -7.45 9.17
N ASP A 76 9.88 -6.35 9.03
CA ASP A 76 10.76 -5.84 10.06
C ASP A 76 9.94 -4.88 10.94
N VAL A 77 9.42 -5.41 12.03
CA VAL A 77 8.49 -4.67 12.91
C VAL A 77 9.18 -3.50 13.60
N PHE A 78 10.48 -3.62 13.89
CA PHE A 78 11.24 -2.56 14.55
C PHE A 78 11.39 -1.32 13.65
N HIS A 79 11.67 -1.53 12.36
CA HIS A 79 11.82 -0.44 11.37
C HIS A 79 10.51 -0.12 10.64
N GLN A 80 9.42 -0.84 10.93
CA GLN A 80 8.12 -0.72 10.26
C GLN A 80 8.22 -0.97 8.74
N LEU A 81 9.06 -1.90 8.30
CA LEU A 81 9.23 -2.23 6.89
C LEU A 81 8.58 -3.56 6.55
N ILE A 82 7.87 -3.61 5.44
CA ILE A 82 7.41 -4.84 4.81
C ILE A 82 8.25 -5.06 3.58
N PHE A 83 8.82 -6.26 3.48
CA PHE A 83 9.52 -6.76 2.31
C PHE A 83 8.61 -7.75 1.61
N ALA A 84 8.28 -7.49 0.35
CA ALA A 84 7.39 -8.33 -0.40
C ALA A 84 8.00 -8.72 -1.74
N LYS A 85 7.75 -9.98 -2.12
CA LYS A 85 8.11 -10.56 -3.40
C LYS A 85 6.85 -11.07 -4.07
N ILE A 86 6.64 -10.67 -5.32
CA ILE A 86 5.57 -11.19 -6.17
C ILE A 86 6.20 -12.07 -7.24
N LEU A 87 5.71 -13.28 -7.35
CA LEU A 87 5.97 -14.18 -8.47
C LEU A 87 4.71 -14.24 -9.34
N MET A 88 4.83 -13.83 -10.58
CA MET A 88 3.79 -14.00 -11.60
C MET A 88 4.22 -15.07 -12.58
N GLU A 89 3.37 -16.08 -12.80
CA GLU A 89 3.62 -17.13 -13.76
C GLU A 89 2.48 -17.16 -14.79
N GLN A 90 2.82 -16.92 -16.04
CA GLN A 90 1.88 -17.01 -17.15
C GLN A 90 1.84 -18.45 -17.66
N ILE A 91 0.63 -19.01 -17.70
CA ILE A 91 0.35 -20.40 -18.11
C ILE A 91 -0.45 -20.40 -19.42
N SER A 92 -0.02 -21.22 -20.39
CA SER A 92 -0.76 -21.44 -21.64
C SER A 92 -2.07 -22.19 -21.38
N PRO A 93 -3.02 -22.20 -22.36
CA PRO A 93 -4.21 -23.04 -22.26
C PRO A 93 -3.93 -24.54 -22.15
N ALA A 94 -2.73 -24.97 -22.58
CA ALA A 94 -2.25 -26.37 -22.46
C ALA A 94 -1.60 -26.68 -21.11
N GLY A 95 -1.50 -25.70 -20.20
CA GLY A 95 -0.89 -25.86 -18.86
C GLY A 95 0.63 -25.66 -18.82
N GLU A 96 1.23 -25.14 -19.89
CA GLU A 96 2.67 -24.90 -19.95
C GLU A 96 3.03 -23.53 -19.40
N SER A 97 4.12 -23.42 -18.62
CA SER A 97 4.66 -22.14 -18.16
C SER A 97 5.30 -21.40 -19.33
N LEU A 98 4.75 -20.25 -19.68
CA LEU A 98 5.22 -19.41 -20.78
C LEU A 98 6.27 -18.38 -20.30
N ARG A 99 6.04 -17.80 -19.13
CA ARG A 99 6.87 -16.72 -18.59
C ARG A 99 6.72 -16.63 -17.08
N ARG A 100 7.85 -16.32 -16.40
CA ARG A 100 7.87 -15.94 -15.00
C ARG A 100 8.41 -14.52 -14.83
N LEU A 101 7.81 -13.75 -13.92
CA LEU A 101 8.25 -12.44 -13.52
C LEU A 101 8.38 -12.40 -12.00
N TYR A 102 9.49 -11.89 -11.52
CA TYR A 102 9.75 -11.66 -10.10
C TYR A 102 9.80 -10.15 -9.87
N LEU A 103 9.07 -9.68 -8.87
CA LEU A 103 9.06 -8.29 -8.43
C LEU A 103 9.36 -8.26 -6.95
N ASP A 104 10.36 -7.50 -6.56
CA ASP A 104 10.66 -7.21 -5.16
C ASP A 104 10.26 -5.76 -4.89
N TYR A 105 9.56 -5.52 -3.78
CA TYR A 105 9.26 -4.17 -3.33
C TYR A 105 9.31 -4.07 -1.82
N LYS A 106 9.41 -2.84 -1.32
CA LYS A 106 9.43 -2.52 0.09
C LYS A 106 8.42 -1.43 0.35
N LEU A 107 7.74 -1.53 1.49
CA LEU A 107 6.83 -0.52 1.98
C LEU A 107 7.14 -0.22 3.43
N ARG A 108 7.02 1.04 3.83
CA ARG A 108 7.01 1.41 5.23
C ARG A 108 5.55 1.55 5.68
N TYR A 109 5.06 0.58 6.47
CA TYR A 109 3.71 0.68 7.01
C TYR A 109 3.63 1.71 8.13
N THR A 110 2.44 2.22 8.37
CA THR A 110 2.17 3.23 9.39
C THR A 110 0.88 2.92 10.12
N HIS A 111 0.80 3.31 11.38
CA HIS A 111 -0.43 3.28 12.15
C HIS A 111 -1.16 4.62 12.05
N ILE A 112 -2.48 4.62 12.32
CA ILE A 112 -3.34 5.81 12.19
C ILE A 112 -2.76 7.04 12.90
N TRP A 113 -2.40 6.93 14.16
CA TRP A 113 -1.94 8.08 14.95
C TRP A 113 -0.56 8.55 14.53
N GLU A 114 0.32 7.66 14.09
CA GLU A 114 1.60 8.03 13.50
C GLU A 114 1.38 8.89 12.25
N MET A 115 0.48 8.47 11.36
CA MET A 115 0.17 9.25 10.17
C MET A 115 -0.46 10.61 10.50
N VAL A 116 -1.38 10.66 11.45
CA VAL A 116 -1.98 11.92 11.91
C VAL A 116 -0.90 12.88 12.43
N HIS A 117 0.03 12.41 13.27
CA HIS A 117 1.13 13.24 13.76
C HIS A 117 2.11 13.66 12.66
N LEU A 118 2.35 12.79 11.68
CA LEU A 118 3.21 13.11 10.53
C LEU A 118 2.60 14.23 9.67
N LEU A 119 1.29 14.18 9.45
CA LEU A 119 0.52 15.20 8.72
C LEU A 119 0.53 16.53 9.47
N ASP A 120 0.22 16.52 10.76
CA ASP A 120 0.27 17.71 11.62
C ASP A 120 1.65 18.37 11.62
N ARG A 121 2.71 17.58 11.80
CA ARG A 121 4.10 18.05 11.75
C ARG A 121 4.48 18.66 10.40
N SER A 122 3.82 18.20 9.32
CA SER A 122 4.02 18.73 7.96
C SER A 122 3.14 19.95 7.67
N GLY A 123 2.31 20.38 8.63
CA GLY A 123 1.43 21.52 8.55
C GLY A 123 0.12 21.25 7.79
N PHE A 124 -0.31 19.98 7.71
CA PHE A 124 -1.62 19.60 7.20
C PHE A 124 -2.65 19.48 8.33
N GLU A 125 -3.87 19.88 8.04
CA GLU A 125 -5.04 19.60 8.84
C GLU A 125 -5.78 18.39 8.27
N VAL A 126 -6.07 17.40 9.13
CA VAL A 126 -6.83 16.21 8.75
C VAL A 126 -8.32 16.56 8.78
N LEU A 127 -8.97 16.54 7.62
CA LEU A 127 -10.40 16.79 7.49
C LEU A 127 -11.21 15.52 7.75
N ASN A 128 -10.81 14.41 7.12
CA ASN A 128 -11.49 13.12 7.24
C ASN A 128 -10.49 11.97 7.17
N ILE A 129 -10.87 10.85 7.81
CA ILE A 129 -10.22 9.56 7.65
C ILE A 129 -11.32 8.53 7.38
N PHE A 130 -11.36 8.01 6.16
CA PHE A 130 -12.35 7.01 5.77
C PHE A 130 -11.75 5.60 5.83
N GLY A 131 -12.60 4.61 6.10
CA GLY A 131 -12.24 3.20 6.18
C GLY A 131 -12.46 2.42 4.87
N ASP A 132 -13.10 3.04 3.89
CA ASP A 132 -13.35 2.47 2.57
C ASP A 132 -13.54 3.55 1.49
N PHE A 133 -13.60 3.14 0.21
CA PHE A 133 -13.78 4.06 -0.93
C PHE A 133 -15.22 4.58 -1.10
N ASN A 134 -16.16 4.20 -0.23
CA ASN A 134 -17.52 4.75 -0.17
C ASN A 134 -17.66 5.80 0.93
N GLU A 135 -16.54 6.34 1.44
CA GLU A 135 -16.50 7.33 2.52
C GLU A 135 -17.07 6.80 3.85
N GLY A 136 -17.05 5.47 4.04
CA GLY A 136 -17.42 4.83 5.28
C GLY A 136 -16.44 5.19 6.42
N PRO A 137 -16.90 5.24 7.68
CA PRO A 137 -16.05 5.59 8.81
C PRO A 137 -14.95 4.57 9.03
N LEU A 138 -13.76 5.03 9.42
CA LEU A 138 -12.68 4.13 9.84
C LEU A 138 -13.09 3.36 11.10
N SER A 139 -12.90 2.06 11.08
CA SER A 139 -13.24 1.14 12.17
C SER A 139 -12.16 0.09 12.38
N GLU A 140 -12.29 -0.71 13.43
CA GLU A 140 -11.39 -1.86 13.69
C GLU A 140 -11.39 -2.92 12.58
N ASN A 141 -12.46 -2.96 11.77
CA ASN A 141 -12.59 -3.91 10.64
C ASN A 141 -12.15 -3.31 9.30
N SER A 142 -11.67 -2.08 9.28
CA SER A 142 -11.21 -1.43 8.04
C SER A 142 -9.86 -2.00 7.63
N SER A 143 -9.72 -2.35 6.35
CA SER A 143 -8.46 -2.83 5.76
C SER A 143 -7.59 -1.71 5.20
N LEU A 144 -8.14 -0.49 5.09
CA LEU A 144 -7.43 0.68 4.59
C LEU A 144 -7.85 1.95 5.35
N MET A 145 -7.00 2.95 5.27
CA MET A 145 -7.23 4.31 5.76
C MET A 145 -7.08 5.27 4.58
N ILE A 146 -8.13 6.05 4.31
CA ILE A 146 -8.09 7.10 3.29
C ILE A 146 -8.07 8.44 4.01
N PHE A 147 -6.97 9.18 3.85
CA PHE A 147 -6.81 10.50 4.44
C PHE A 147 -7.24 11.57 3.46
N GLU A 148 -8.13 12.44 3.90
CA GLU A 148 -8.45 13.72 3.25
C GLU A 148 -7.89 14.84 4.12
N VAL A 149 -6.93 15.59 3.57
CA VAL A 149 -6.24 16.64 4.34
C VAL A 149 -6.12 17.93 3.53
N THR A 150 -6.04 19.05 4.24
CA THR A 150 -5.81 20.39 3.68
C THR A 150 -4.59 21.04 4.32
N LYS A 151 -4.11 22.17 3.74
CA LYS A 151 -2.96 22.89 4.31
C LYS A 151 -3.36 23.96 5.31
#